data_2dd55c16435d5c199ce051a9032bcee4
#
_entry.id   2dd55c16435d5c199ce051a9032bcee4
#
_cell.length_a   1.000
_cell.length_b   1.000
_cell.length_c   1.000
_cell.angle_alpha   90.00
_cell.angle_beta   90.00
_cell.angle_gamma   90.00
#
_symmetry.space_group_name_H-M   'P 1'
#
loop_
_entity.id
_entity.type
_entity.pdbx_description
1 polymer ?
#
loop_
_entity_poly.entity_id
_entity_poly.type
_entity_poly.pdbx_seq_one_letter_code
_entity_poly.pdbx_strand_id
1 'polypeptide(L)'
;CEEAVKLMQDSIDSGAALDKMAEFVRAQGGDASYVYDTSKFPKTKYSVEVKAAYGGFVHRILAENIGIACMTLGGGRETKDSVIDLSVGIYLKKKNGDAVDTGDTLAVIYANDREKMDAAAEKVLHAYEIAAVPKEMLPVVREYIYE
;
A
#
# COMPACT_ATOMS: atom_id res chain seq x y z
N CYS A 1 23.83 -14.26 6.22
CA CYS A 1 22.60 -13.78 5.57
C CYS A 1 21.53 -14.87 5.44
N GLU A 2 21.87 -16.05 4.92
CA GLU A 2 20.93 -17.15 4.68
C GLU A 2 20.27 -17.66 5.98
N GLU A 3 21.05 -17.81 7.06
CA GLU A 3 20.53 -18.21 8.37
C GLU A 3 19.48 -17.24 8.91
N ALA A 4 19.72 -15.93 8.77
CA ALA A 4 18.75 -14.91 9.20
C ALA A 4 17.46 -14.96 8.38
N VAL A 5 17.56 -15.18 7.06
CA VAL A 5 16.37 -15.35 6.19
C VAL A 5 15.58 -16.58 6.63
N LYS A 6 16.25 -17.70 6.92
CA LYS A 6 15.61 -18.91 7.40
C LYS A 6 14.89 -18.69 8.74
N LEU A 7 15.53 -18.04 9.71
CA LEU A 7 14.91 -17.73 11.00
C LEU A 7 13.67 -16.86 10.87
N MET A 8 13.70 -15.87 9.96
CA MET A 8 12.52 -15.04 9.67
C MET A 8 11.39 -15.86 9.03
N GLN A 9 11.72 -16.73 8.06
CA GLN A 9 10.74 -17.60 7.42
C GLN A 9 10.12 -18.57 8.44
N ASP A 10 10.94 -19.23 9.27
CA ASP A 10 10.48 -20.13 10.32
C ASP A 10 9.54 -19.40 11.31
N SER A 11 9.82 -18.13 11.64
CA SER A 11 8.95 -17.32 12.50
C SER A 11 7.58 -17.03 11.88
N ILE A 12 7.53 -16.86 10.56
CA ILE A 12 6.27 -16.66 9.82
C ILE A 12 5.51 -17.97 9.73
N ASP A 13 6.17 -19.05 9.30
CA ASP A 13 5.55 -20.34 9.03
C ASP A 13 5.02 -21.02 10.32
N SER A 14 5.70 -20.81 11.44
CA SER A 14 5.25 -21.29 12.76
C SER A 14 4.11 -20.48 13.37
N GLY A 15 3.80 -19.29 12.83
CA GLY A 15 2.84 -18.36 13.42
C GLY A 15 3.40 -17.48 14.56
N ALA A 16 4.64 -17.71 14.99
CA ALA A 16 5.26 -16.96 16.11
C ALA A 16 5.31 -15.44 15.85
N ALA A 17 5.55 -15.02 14.58
CA ALA A 17 5.52 -13.62 14.19
C ALA A 17 4.11 -13.01 14.34
N LEU A 18 3.06 -13.75 13.99
CA LEU A 18 1.67 -13.33 14.14
C LEU A 18 1.28 -13.18 15.60
N ASP A 19 1.68 -14.16 16.45
CA ASP A 19 1.45 -14.12 17.89
C ASP A 19 2.18 -12.93 18.54
N LYS A 20 3.41 -12.64 18.11
CA LYS A 20 4.16 -11.47 18.57
C LYS A 20 3.48 -10.16 18.16
N MET A 21 2.91 -10.09 16.97
CA MET A 21 2.10 -8.94 16.54
C MET A 21 0.87 -8.76 17.43
N ALA A 22 0.18 -9.86 17.78
CA ALA A 22 -0.96 -9.81 18.67
C ALA A 22 -0.58 -9.34 20.09
N GLU A 23 0.57 -9.79 20.60
CA GLU A 23 1.13 -9.31 21.88
C GLU A 23 1.44 -7.81 21.83
N PHE A 24 2.07 -7.33 20.73
CA PHE A 24 2.36 -5.93 20.52
C PHE A 24 1.09 -5.07 20.51
N VAL A 25 0.05 -5.49 19.77
CA VAL A 25 -1.25 -4.78 19.72
C VAL A 25 -1.88 -4.69 21.11
N ARG A 26 -1.89 -5.78 21.90
CA ARG A 26 -2.41 -5.77 23.28
C ARG A 26 -1.62 -4.81 24.18
N ALA A 27 -0.30 -4.82 24.07
CA ALA A 27 0.57 -3.96 24.87
C ALA A 27 0.33 -2.46 24.57
N GLN A 28 -0.13 -2.13 23.35
CA GLN A 28 -0.53 -0.77 22.95
C GLN A 28 -2.00 -0.46 23.30
N GLY A 29 -2.72 -1.35 23.98
CA GLY A 29 -4.14 -1.17 24.36
C GLY A 29 -5.12 -1.46 23.21
N GLY A 30 -4.68 -2.08 22.12
CA GLY A 30 -5.53 -2.44 20.98
C GLY A 30 -6.19 -3.81 21.13
N ASP A 31 -7.19 -4.09 20.29
CA ASP A 31 -7.85 -5.38 20.20
C ASP A 31 -7.07 -6.33 19.27
N ALA A 32 -6.36 -7.29 19.87
CA ALA A 32 -5.57 -8.27 19.11
C ALA A 32 -6.42 -9.26 18.31
N SER A 33 -7.73 -9.28 18.45
CA SER A 33 -8.59 -10.16 17.64
C SER A 33 -8.55 -9.79 16.14
N TYR A 34 -8.24 -8.53 15.81
CA TYR A 34 -8.04 -8.06 14.45
C TYR A 34 -6.80 -8.66 13.78
N VAL A 35 -5.80 -9.05 14.56
CA VAL A 35 -4.58 -9.68 14.02
C VAL A 35 -4.89 -11.06 13.44
N TYR A 36 -5.77 -11.81 14.10
CA TYR A 36 -6.15 -13.15 13.66
C TYR A 36 -7.33 -13.17 12.69
N ASP A 37 -8.16 -12.13 12.70
CA ASP A 37 -9.34 -12.02 11.85
C ASP A 37 -9.46 -10.62 11.26
N THR A 38 -8.86 -10.45 10.08
CA THR A 38 -8.88 -9.19 9.33
C THR A 38 -10.25 -8.81 8.78
N SER A 39 -11.23 -9.76 8.78
CA SER A 39 -12.59 -9.45 8.34
C SER A 39 -13.33 -8.47 9.27
N LYS A 40 -12.83 -8.30 10.50
CA LYS A 40 -13.33 -7.35 11.49
C LYS A 40 -13.01 -5.89 11.17
N PHE A 41 -12.01 -5.63 10.31
CA PHE A 41 -11.73 -4.25 9.89
C PHE A 41 -12.93 -3.61 9.18
N PRO A 42 -13.20 -2.32 9.43
CA PRO A 42 -14.29 -1.62 8.76
C PRO A 42 -14.11 -1.66 7.24
N LYS A 43 -15.20 -1.91 6.53
CA LYS A 43 -15.23 -1.97 5.06
C LYS A 43 -15.77 -0.68 4.50
N THR A 44 -15.23 -0.25 3.38
CA THR A 44 -15.71 0.91 2.63
C THR A 44 -16.96 0.58 1.82
N LYS A 45 -17.71 1.62 1.47
CA LYS A 45 -18.92 1.50 0.63
C LYS A 45 -18.59 1.24 -0.84
N TYR A 46 -17.47 1.77 -1.31
CA TYR A 46 -17.06 1.75 -2.72
C TYR A 46 -15.63 1.29 -2.86
N SER A 47 -15.34 0.67 -4.00
CA SER A 47 -13.99 0.43 -4.47
C SER A 47 -13.92 0.61 -5.97
N VAL A 48 -12.77 1.06 -6.47
CA VAL A 48 -12.49 1.20 -7.90
C VAL A 48 -11.07 0.76 -8.21
N GLU A 49 -10.89 0.08 -9.34
CA GLU A 49 -9.59 -0.25 -9.89
C GLU A 49 -9.09 0.88 -10.79
N VAL A 50 -7.88 1.35 -10.55
CA VAL A 50 -7.16 2.26 -11.45
C VAL A 50 -6.36 1.40 -12.42
N LYS A 51 -6.66 1.54 -13.71
CA LYS A 51 -6.11 0.68 -14.76
C LYS A 51 -5.06 1.41 -15.61
N ALA A 52 -4.06 0.65 -16.07
CA ALA A 52 -3.06 1.14 -17.02
C ALA A 52 -3.70 1.49 -18.36
N ALA A 53 -3.46 2.70 -18.85
CA ALA A 53 -3.95 3.17 -20.16
C ALA A 53 -3.14 2.56 -21.32
N TYR A 54 -1.89 2.16 -21.07
CA TYR A 54 -0.98 1.56 -22.04
C TYR A 54 -0.02 0.60 -21.36
N GLY A 55 0.58 -0.30 -22.12
CA GLY A 55 1.57 -1.27 -21.64
C GLY A 55 2.97 -0.68 -21.52
N GLY A 56 3.82 -1.34 -20.73
CA GLY A 56 5.21 -0.95 -20.50
C GLY A 56 5.74 -1.43 -19.15
N PHE A 57 6.57 -0.60 -18.54
CA PHE A 57 7.17 -0.86 -17.22
C PHE A 57 6.95 0.35 -16.31
N VAL A 58 6.61 0.11 -15.05
CA VAL A 58 6.46 1.18 -14.05
C VAL A 58 7.84 1.72 -13.71
N HIS A 59 8.18 2.90 -14.21
CA HIS A 59 9.46 3.57 -13.94
C HIS A 59 9.47 4.25 -12.58
N ARG A 60 8.34 4.82 -12.19
CA ARG A 60 8.22 5.56 -10.94
C ARG A 60 6.77 5.63 -10.49
N ILE A 61 6.59 5.60 -9.19
CA ILE A 61 5.33 5.98 -8.54
C ILE A 61 5.64 7.20 -7.68
N LEU A 62 4.96 8.31 -7.95
CA LEU A 62 5.09 9.55 -7.20
C LEU A 62 4.41 9.40 -5.84
N ALA A 63 5.18 9.01 -4.82
CA ALA A 63 4.67 8.66 -3.48
C ALA A 63 3.89 9.81 -2.82
N GLU A 64 4.33 11.06 -3.03
CA GLU A 64 3.63 12.25 -2.56
C GLU A 64 2.20 12.35 -3.15
N ASN A 65 2.05 12.11 -4.45
CA ASN A 65 0.76 12.14 -5.12
C ASN A 65 -0.18 11.03 -4.60
N ILE A 66 0.36 9.85 -4.29
CA ILE A 66 -0.40 8.77 -3.65
C ILE A 66 -0.84 9.19 -2.24
N GLY A 67 0.03 9.84 -1.48
CA GLY A 67 -0.28 10.38 -0.15
C GLY A 67 -1.40 11.43 -0.20
N ILE A 68 -1.32 12.36 -1.16
CA ILE A 68 -2.35 13.40 -1.39
C ILE A 68 -3.67 12.74 -1.82
N ALA A 69 -3.64 11.75 -2.70
CA ALA A 69 -4.83 11.00 -3.09
C ALA A 69 -5.50 10.32 -1.89
N CYS A 70 -4.71 9.68 -1.01
CA CYS A 70 -5.21 9.07 0.22
C CYS A 70 -5.83 10.12 1.17
N MET A 71 -5.20 11.29 1.30
CA MET A 71 -5.73 12.41 2.08
C MET A 71 -7.07 12.91 1.51
N THR A 72 -7.21 13.02 0.20
CA THR A 72 -8.46 13.37 -0.49
C THR A 72 -9.60 12.40 -0.14
N LEU A 73 -9.30 11.10 0.03
CA LEU A 73 -10.28 10.10 0.46
C LEU A 73 -10.75 10.30 1.92
N GLY A 74 -10.02 11.06 2.71
CA GLY A 74 -10.20 11.20 4.16
C GLY A 74 -9.28 10.31 4.99
N GLY A 75 -8.32 9.59 4.37
CA GLY A 75 -7.33 8.75 5.03
C GLY A 75 -6.14 9.52 5.62
N GLY A 76 -6.17 10.85 5.54
CA GLY A 76 -5.16 11.76 6.10
C GLY A 76 -5.78 13.08 6.56
N ARG A 77 -5.00 13.90 7.26
CA ARG A 77 -5.43 15.21 7.76
C ARG A 77 -5.15 16.31 6.74
N GLU A 78 -6.19 16.98 6.25
CA GLU A 78 -6.06 18.23 5.51
C GLU A 78 -5.88 19.42 6.44
N THR A 79 -6.54 19.37 7.61
CA THR A 79 -6.46 20.39 8.65
C THR A 79 -6.22 19.75 10.00
N LYS A 80 -5.88 20.56 11.01
CA LYS A 80 -5.66 20.10 12.38
C LYS A 80 -6.89 19.37 12.97
N ASP A 81 -8.08 19.78 12.58
CA ASP A 81 -9.35 19.28 13.12
C ASP A 81 -9.96 18.16 12.25
N SER A 82 -9.29 17.73 11.16
CA SER A 82 -9.77 16.67 10.30
C SER A 82 -9.86 15.34 11.06
N VAL A 83 -11.01 14.66 10.92
CA VAL A 83 -11.21 13.29 11.40
C VAL A 83 -10.73 12.34 10.32
N ILE A 84 -9.81 11.43 10.66
CA ILE A 84 -9.28 10.42 9.73
C ILE A 84 -10.27 9.25 9.65
N ASP A 85 -10.68 8.90 8.44
CA ASP A 85 -11.42 7.68 8.15
C ASP A 85 -10.42 6.52 7.95
N LEU A 86 -10.33 5.64 8.96
CA LEU A 86 -9.41 4.50 8.95
C LEU A 86 -9.84 3.37 8.01
N SER A 87 -11.01 3.44 7.39
CA SER A 87 -11.50 2.43 6.45
C SER A 87 -11.08 2.68 5.01
N VAL A 88 -10.80 3.94 4.64
CA VAL A 88 -10.40 4.31 3.28
C VAL A 88 -8.91 4.06 3.04
N GLY A 89 -8.53 3.88 1.78
CA GLY A 89 -7.12 3.69 1.44
C GLY A 89 -6.89 3.36 -0.02
N ILE A 90 -5.60 3.20 -0.36
CA ILE A 90 -5.13 2.88 -1.70
C ILE A 90 -4.21 1.67 -1.61
N TYR A 91 -4.54 0.60 -2.32
CA TYR A 91 -3.71 -0.59 -2.42
C TYR A 91 -3.00 -0.63 -3.77
N LEU A 92 -1.68 -0.47 -3.76
CA LEU A 92 -0.86 -0.50 -4.97
C LEU A 92 -0.60 -1.95 -5.41
N LYS A 93 -1.13 -2.33 -6.58
CA LYS A 93 -0.95 -3.67 -7.18
C LYS A 93 0.36 -3.78 -7.94
N LYS A 94 0.80 -2.69 -8.57
CA LYS A 94 2.04 -2.59 -9.33
C LYS A 94 3.04 -1.69 -8.61
N LYS A 95 4.30 -2.08 -8.61
CA LYS A 95 5.43 -1.39 -7.97
C LYS A 95 6.42 -0.90 -9.03
N ASN A 96 7.38 -0.08 -8.61
CA ASN A 96 8.48 0.33 -9.49
C ASN A 96 9.20 -0.92 -10.05
N GLY A 97 9.42 -0.94 -11.35
CA GLY A 97 10.05 -2.04 -12.09
C GLY A 97 9.08 -3.07 -12.65
N ASP A 98 7.84 -3.11 -12.19
CA ASP A 98 6.86 -4.08 -12.67
C ASP A 98 6.49 -3.84 -14.14
N ALA A 99 6.35 -4.95 -14.88
CA ALA A 99 5.74 -4.92 -16.21
C ALA A 99 4.21 -4.77 -16.08
N VAL A 100 3.62 -4.02 -17.00
CA VAL A 100 2.19 -3.78 -17.08
C VAL A 100 1.70 -3.90 -18.53
N ASP A 101 0.53 -4.47 -18.71
CA ASP A 101 -0.21 -4.45 -19.96
C ASP A 101 -1.36 -3.43 -19.90
N THR A 102 -1.83 -2.99 -21.08
CA THR A 102 -3.02 -2.13 -21.15
C THR A 102 -4.20 -2.79 -20.46
N GLY A 103 -4.83 -2.09 -19.52
CA GLY A 103 -5.94 -2.60 -18.72
C GLY A 103 -5.54 -3.31 -17.42
N ASP A 104 -4.24 -3.53 -17.17
CA ASP A 104 -3.77 -4.06 -15.88
C ASP A 104 -4.17 -3.12 -14.73
N THR A 105 -4.52 -3.70 -13.59
CA THR A 105 -4.83 -2.94 -12.39
C THR A 105 -3.54 -2.44 -11.73
N LEU A 106 -3.33 -1.13 -11.75
CA LEU A 106 -2.22 -0.44 -11.08
C LEU A 106 -2.44 -0.34 -9.58
N ALA A 107 -3.65 0.05 -9.18
CA ALA A 107 -4.03 0.22 -7.79
C ALA A 107 -5.54 -0.04 -7.59
N VAL A 108 -5.93 -0.31 -6.35
CA VAL A 108 -7.34 -0.37 -5.92
C VAL A 108 -7.57 0.71 -4.88
N ILE A 109 -8.58 1.53 -5.07
CA ILE A 109 -8.99 2.59 -4.16
C ILE A 109 -10.23 2.12 -3.40
N TYR A 110 -10.22 2.33 -2.08
CA TYR A 110 -11.31 2.07 -1.17
C TYR A 110 -11.83 3.38 -0.59
N ALA A 111 -13.13 3.66 -0.71
CA ALA A 111 -13.71 4.96 -0.37
C ALA A 111 -15.13 4.87 0.18
N ASN A 112 -15.54 5.89 0.93
CA ASN A 112 -16.91 6.03 1.42
C ASN A 112 -17.69 7.14 0.68
N ASP A 113 -17.03 7.91 -0.18
CA ASP A 113 -17.57 8.99 -0.99
C ASP A 113 -17.15 8.82 -2.45
N ARG A 114 -18.09 8.90 -3.40
CA ARG A 114 -17.83 8.68 -4.82
C ARG A 114 -17.04 9.80 -5.47
N GLU A 115 -17.35 11.05 -5.16
CA GLU A 115 -16.66 12.19 -5.76
C GLU A 115 -15.20 12.21 -5.33
N LYS A 116 -14.94 11.94 -4.04
CA LYS A 116 -13.58 11.79 -3.52
C LYS A 116 -12.84 10.60 -4.13
N MET A 117 -13.54 9.49 -4.37
CA MET A 117 -12.99 8.31 -5.01
C MET A 117 -12.54 8.62 -6.44
N ASP A 118 -13.38 9.29 -7.24
CA ASP A 118 -13.08 9.64 -8.62
C ASP A 118 -11.90 10.62 -8.70
N ALA A 119 -11.88 11.64 -7.83
CA ALA A 119 -10.77 12.59 -7.73
C ALA A 119 -9.45 11.92 -7.28
N ALA A 120 -9.52 10.95 -6.38
CA ALA A 120 -8.35 10.18 -5.96
C ALA A 120 -7.86 9.23 -7.07
N ALA A 121 -8.78 8.62 -7.84
CA ALA A 121 -8.43 7.73 -8.96
C ALA A 121 -7.64 8.48 -10.03
N GLU A 122 -8.04 9.69 -10.37
CA GLU A 122 -7.31 10.55 -11.29
C GLU A 122 -5.89 10.86 -10.79
N LYS A 123 -5.75 11.24 -9.51
CA LYS A 123 -4.44 11.51 -8.90
C LYS A 123 -3.53 10.27 -8.90
N VAL A 124 -4.08 9.10 -8.57
CA VAL A 124 -3.35 7.83 -8.57
C VAL A 124 -2.90 7.47 -9.98
N LEU A 125 -3.75 7.62 -10.99
CA LEU A 125 -3.38 7.37 -12.37
C LEU A 125 -2.20 8.24 -12.82
N HIS A 126 -2.23 9.54 -12.49
CA HIS A 126 -1.15 10.48 -12.80
C HIS A 126 0.12 10.28 -11.93
N ALA A 127 0.03 9.53 -10.85
CA ALA A 127 1.19 9.19 -10.03
C ALA A 127 2.08 8.10 -10.64
N TYR A 128 1.57 7.33 -11.62
CA TYR A 128 2.32 6.27 -12.29
C TYR A 128 3.00 6.80 -13.55
N GLU A 129 4.32 6.71 -13.58
CA GLU A 129 5.14 6.94 -14.77
C GLU A 129 5.48 5.59 -15.41
N ILE A 130 4.87 5.29 -16.56
CA ILE A 130 5.08 4.04 -17.31
C ILE A 130 5.88 4.36 -18.57
N ALA A 131 6.85 3.51 -18.92
CA ALA A 131 7.66 3.67 -20.14
C ALA A 131 7.83 2.33 -20.86
N ALA A 132 8.12 2.40 -22.18
CA ALA A 132 8.22 1.21 -23.03
C ALA A 132 9.41 0.28 -22.71
N VAL A 133 10.45 0.81 -22.06
CA VAL A 133 11.66 0.04 -21.72
C VAL A 133 11.75 -0.17 -20.22
N PRO A 134 12.30 -1.32 -19.75
CA PRO A 134 12.50 -1.55 -18.33
C PRO A 134 13.50 -0.54 -17.76
N LYS A 135 13.29 -0.16 -16.50
CA LYS A 135 14.23 0.64 -15.71
C LYS A 135 15.10 -0.28 -14.86
N GLU A 136 16.40 -0.02 -14.85
CA GLU A 136 17.28 -0.66 -13.89
C GLU A 136 16.89 -0.27 -12.46
N MET A 137 16.57 -1.26 -11.66
CA MET A 137 16.17 -1.05 -10.27
C MET A 137 17.37 -1.14 -9.35
N LEU A 138 17.55 -0.11 -8.53
CA LEU A 138 18.58 -0.13 -7.51
C LEU A 138 18.20 -1.14 -6.40
N PRO A 139 19.20 -1.83 -5.81
CA PRO A 139 18.95 -2.73 -4.68
C PRO A 139 18.32 -1.97 -3.51
N VAL A 140 17.45 -2.66 -2.75
CA VAL A 140 16.78 -2.08 -1.57
C VAL A 140 17.80 -1.66 -0.51
N VAL A 141 18.83 -2.50 -0.28
CA VAL A 141 19.97 -2.17 0.58
C VAL A 141 21.10 -1.64 -0.32
N ARG A 142 21.38 -0.36 -0.23
CA ARG A 142 22.38 0.31 -1.08
C ARG A 142 23.80 0.24 -0.51
N GLU A 143 23.92 0.27 0.80
CA GLU A 143 25.21 0.34 1.48
C GLU A 143 25.10 -0.25 2.88
N TYR A 144 26.15 -0.89 3.34
CA TYR A 144 26.36 -1.30 4.72
C TYR A 144 27.46 -0.42 5.32
N ILE A 145 27.13 0.32 6.38
CA ILE A 145 28.09 1.15 7.10
C ILE A 145 28.49 0.38 8.36
N TYR A 146 29.79 0.03 8.46
CA TYR A 146 30.37 -0.61 9.63
C TYR A 146 31.25 0.42 10.32
N GLU A 147 31.12 0.55 11.66
CA GLU A 147 32.08 1.29 12.50
C GLU A 147 33.28 0.43 12.85
#